data_4c7fdd5dc6f2a770626e56bd58313d53
#
_entry.id   4c7fdd5dc6f2a770626e56bd58313d53
#
_cell.length_a   1.000
_cell.length_b   1.000
_cell.length_c   1.000
_cell.angle_alpha   90.00
_cell.angle_beta   90.00
_cell.angle_gamma   90.00
#
_symmetry.space_group_name_H-M   'P 1'
#
loop_
_entity.id
_entity.type
_entity.pdbx_description
1 polymer ?
#
loop_
_entity_poly.entity_id
_entity_poly.type
_entity_poly.pdbx_seq_one_letter_code
_entity_poly.pdbx_strand_id
1 'polypeptide(L)'
;MNKKAITTSTIKAMKQQGEPITMVTAYDVAMARNVNEAGVEMILVGDSVGNVMLGYGSTVPVTMEEMLHHTKAVMRACGPALVVADMPFMSYQASIADGLYNAARFLKETGCTAVKLEGGSEICELVQKMVAAGIPVVGHIGLTPQSVNQMGGFKVQGKD
;
A
#
# COMPACT_ATOMS: atom_id res chain seq x y z
N MET A 1 8.94 -24.67 10.57
CA MET A 1 9.43 -23.61 11.47
C MET A 1 8.60 -22.37 11.22
N ASN A 2 7.96 -21.80 12.26
CA ASN A 2 7.26 -20.51 12.10
C ASN A 2 8.30 -19.41 11.80
N LYS A 3 8.33 -18.91 10.57
CA LYS A 3 9.16 -17.75 10.25
C LYS A 3 8.69 -16.56 11.09
N LYS A 4 9.61 -15.80 11.65
CA LYS A 4 9.30 -14.59 12.43
C LYS A 4 8.67 -13.54 11.50
N ALA A 5 7.64 -12.83 11.98
CA ALA A 5 6.99 -11.77 11.21
C ALA A 5 7.98 -10.67 10.80
N ILE A 6 7.88 -10.23 9.57
CA ILE A 6 8.67 -9.12 9.02
C ILE A 6 8.04 -7.81 9.49
N THR A 7 8.87 -6.96 10.09
CA THR A 7 8.47 -5.68 10.66
C THR A 7 9.12 -4.51 9.93
N THR A 8 8.68 -3.30 10.20
CA THR A 8 9.35 -2.08 9.71
C THR A 8 10.82 -2.01 10.12
N SER A 9 11.16 -2.51 11.32
CA SER A 9 12.54 -2.61 11.78
C SER A 9 13.35 -3.64 10.98
N THR A 10 12.74 -4.77 10.60
CA THR A 10 13.36 -5.76 9.71
C THR A 10 13.71 -5.15 8.37
N ILE A 11 12.75 -4.43 7.73
CA ILE A 11 12.96 -3.75 6.45
C ILE A 11 14.07 -2.70 6.53
N LYS A 12 14.10 -1.93 7.62
CA LYS A 12 15.20 -0.97 7.88
C LYS A 12 16.57 -1.64 7.98
N ALA A 13 16.65 -2.75 8.70
CA ALA A 13 17.90 -3.49 8.87
C ALA A 13 18.40 -4.06 7.54
N MET A 14 17.53 -4.67 6.72
CA MET A 14 17.85 -5.16 5.39
C MET A 14 18.44 -4.04 4.51
N LYS A 15 17.77 -2.88 4.48
CA LYS A 15 18.29 -1.73 3.74
C LYS A 15 19.70 -1.30 4.20
N GLN A 16 19.94 -1.27 5.51
CA GLN A 16 21.25 -0.91 6.07
C GLN A 16 22.34 -1.93 5.73
N GLN A 17 21.97 -3.19 5.59
CA GLN A 17 22.86 -4.30 5.23
C GLN A 17 23.06 -4.45 3.72
N GLY A 18 22.35 -3.67 2.91
CA GLY A 18 22.38 -3.77 1.45
C GLY A 18 21.64 -5.00 0.91
N GLU A 19 20.78 -5.63 1.73
CA GLU A 19 19.98 -6.78 1.30
C GLU A 19 18.80 -6.30 0.44
N PRO A 20 18.56 -6.93 -0.73
CA PRO A 20 17.39 -6.63 -1.55
C PRO A 20 16.09 -6.89 -0.80
N ILE A 21 15.11 -5.99 -0.95
CA ILE A 21 13.76 -6.15 -0.40
C ILE A 21 12.82 -6.38 -1.57
N THR A 22 12.13 -7.52 -1.57
CA THR A 22 11.13 -7.82 -2.59
C THR A 22 9.73 -7.42 -2.12
N MET A 23 8.96 -6.77 -3.02
CA MET A 23 7.56 -6.45 -2.81
C MET A 23 6.75 -6.93 -4.00
N VAL A 24 5.72 -7.72 -3.75
CA VAL A 24 4.84 -8.28 -4.80
C VAL A 24 3.38 -7.98 -4.46
N THR A 25 2.58 -7.69 -5.48
CA THR A 25 1.14 -7.47 -5.30
C THR A 25 0.39 -8.79 -5.07
N ALA A 26 -0.60 -8.74 -4.16
CA ALA A 26 -1.59 -9.79 -4.01
C ALA A 26 -2.95 -9.18 -3.64
N TYR A 27 -4.03 -9.79 -4.11
CA TYR A 27 -5.38 -9.24 -3.94
C TYR A 27 -6.36 -10.21 -3.28
N ASP A 28 -5.98 -11.46 -3.09
CA ASP A 28 -6.81 -12.49 -2.46
C ASP A 28 -6.00 -13.52 -1.67
N VAL A 29 -6.69 -14.48 -1.06
CA VAL A 29 -6.09 -15.55 -0.26
C VAL A 29 -5.15 -16.44 -1.08
N ALA A 30 -5.51 -16.77 -2.33
CA ALA A 30 -4.72 -17.69 -3.15
C ALA A 30 -3.41 -17.04 -3.58
N MET A 31 -3.46 -15.79 -4.05
CA MET A 31 -2.27 -15.02 -4.40
C MET A 31 -1.38 -14.81 -3.18
N ALA A 32 -1.95 -14.40 -2.03
CA ALA A 32 -1.20 -14.17 -0.81
C ALA A 32 -0.47 -15.42 -0.33
N ARG A 33 -1.10 -16.59 -0.45
CA ARG A 33 -0.47 -17.88 -0.11
C ARG A 33 0.74 -18.17 -1.00
N ASN A 34 0.60 -18.03 -2.30
CA ASN A 34 1.69 -18.26 -3.26
C ASN A 34 2.87 -17.31 -3.00
N VAL A 35 2.59 -16.03 -2.76
CA VAL A 35 3.61 -15.02 -2.45
C VAL A 35 4.31 -15.33 -1.12
N ASN A 36 3.56 -15.76 -0.10
CA ASN A 36 4.12 -16.19 1.18
C ASN A 36 5.02 -17.43 1.03
N GLU A 37 4.60 -18.43 0.25
CA GLU A 37 5.39 -19.64 -0.02
C GLU A 37 6.69 -19.30 -0.77
N ALA A 38 6.68 -18.31 -1.66
CA ALA A 38 7.86 -17.79 -2.34
C ALA A 38 8.84 -17.07 -1.40
N GLY A 39 8.41 -16.69 -0.20
CA GLY A 39 9.26 -16.07 0.82
C GLY A 39 9.53 -14.58 0.61
N VAL A 40 8.61 -13.89 -0.05
CA VAL A 40 8.67 -12.45 -0.32
C VAL A 40 8.57 -11.65 0.99
N GLU A 41 9.33 -10.57 1.12
CA GLU A 41 9.37 -9.75 2.34
C GLU A 41 8.13 -8.88 2.52
N MET A 42 7.60 -8.34 1.44
CA MET A 42 6.47 -7.40 1.49
C MET A 42 5.38 -7.78 0.49
N ILE A 43 4.14 -7.63 0.90
CA ILE A 43 2.97 -7.78 0.02
C ILE A 43 2.30 -6.41 -0.10
N LEU A 44 2.03 -5.98 -1.34
CA LEU A 44 1.24 -4.80 -1.62
C LEU A 44 -0.19 -5.21 -2.00
N VAL A 45 -1.18 -4.72 -1.27
CA VAL A 45 -2.57 -4.71 -1.73
C VAL A 45 -2.78 -3.38 -2.43
N GLY A 46 -2.54 -3.37 -3.74
CA GLY A 46 -2.56 -2.17 -4.57
C GLY A 46 -3.97 -1.77 -5.01
N ASP A 47 -4.22 -0.48 -5.20
CA ASP A 47 -5.46 0.02 -5.83
C ASP A 47 -5.54 -0.38 -7.32
N SER A 48 -4.44 -0.86 -7.90
CA SER A 48 -4.44 -1.60 -9.18
C SER A 48 -5.37 -2.82 -9.20
N VAL A 49 -5.88 -3.27 -8.04
CA VAL A 49 -7.00 -4.22 -7.96
C VAL A 49 -8.17 -3.80 -8.84
N GLY A 50 -8.42 -2.50 -8.97
CA GLY A 50 -9.44 -1.94 -9.86
C GLY A 50 -9.27 -2.41 -11.31
N ASN A 51 -8.05 -2.31 -11.84
CA ASN A 51 -7.75 -2.71 -13.21
C ASN A 51 -7.67 -4.24 -13.37
N VAL A 52 -6.96 -4.93 -12.46
CA VAL A 52 -6.58 -6.33 -12.69
C VAL A 52 -7.60 -7.34 -12.18
N MET A 53 -8.44 -6.97 -11.22
CA MET A 53 -9.43 -7.86 -10.61
C MET A 53 -10.88 -7.42 -10.84
N LEU A 54 -11.13 -6.09 -10.78
CA LEU A 54 -12.49 -5.55 -10.84
C LEU A 54 -12.88 -5.09 -12.25
N GLY A 55 -11.92 -5.01 -13.20
CA GLY A 55 -12.18 -4.63 -14.59
C GLY A 55 -12.42 -3.14 -14.80
N TYR A 56 -12.02 -2.28 -13.85
CA TYR A 56 -12.11 -0.83 -14.02
C TYR A 56 -11.07 -0.31 -15.03
N GLY A 57 -11.39 0.77 -15.73
CA GLY A 57 -10.48 1.39 -16.69
C GLY A 57 -9.28 2.13 -16.05
N SER A 58 -9.35 2.41 -14.75
CA SER A 58 -8.28 3.06 -13.96
C SER A 58 -8.41 2.69 -12.49
N THR A 59 -7.46 3.16 -11.65
CA THR A 59 -7.53 2.98 -10.20
C THR A 59 -8.48 3.97 -9.51
N VAL A 60 -8.88 5.04 -10.20
CA VAL A 60 -9.69 6.14 -9.63
C VAL A 60 -11.03 5.70 -9.04
N PRO A 61 -11.79 4.74 -9.61
CA PRO A 61 -13.08 4.30 -9.06
C PRO A 61 -12.97 3.43 -7.81
N VAL A 62 -11.76 2.93 -7.47
CA VAL A 62 -11.60 2.00 -6.34
C VAL A 62 -11.99 2.67 -5.03
N THR A 63 -12.86 2.00 -4.28
CA THR A 63 -13.39 2.49 -3.00
C THR A 63 -12.56 2.01 -1.80
N MET A 64 -12.72 2.70 -0.66
CA MET A 64 -12.14 2.24 0.62
C MET A 64 -12.62 0.84 0.99
N GLU A 65 -13.90 0.53 0.76
CA GLU A 65 -14.51 -0.76 1.09
C GLU A 65 -13.93 -1.90 0.27
N GLU A 66 -13.68 -1.69 -1.02
CA GLU A 66 -12.99 -2.66 -1.87
C GLU A 66 -11.56 -2.91 -1.38
N MET A 67 -10.81 -1.85 -1.08
CA MET A 67 -9.46 -1.97 -0.55
C MET A 67 -9.41 -2.70 0.80
N LEU A 68 -10.31 -2.38 1.71
CA LEU A 68 -10.45 -3.09 2.99
C LEU A 68 -10.82 -4.56 2.79
N HIS A 69 -11.73 -4.88 1.86
CA HIS A 69 -12.14 -6.24 1.53
C HIS A 69 -10.94 -7.08 1.06
N HIS A 70 -10.21 -6.59 0.06
CA HIS A 70 -9.05 -7.29 -0.51
C HIS A 70 -7.91 -7.38 0.51
N THR A 71 -7.65 -6.33 1.29
CA THR A 71 -6.63 -6.36 2.35
C THR A 71 -6.96 -7.41 3.42
N LYS A 72 -8.23 -7.50 3.86
CA LYS A 72 -8.68 -8.56 4.79
C LYS A 72 -8.45 -9.96 4.21
N ALA A 73 -8.70 -10.14 2.92
CA ALA A 73 -8.47 -11.44 2.26
C ALA A 73 -6.98 -11.82 2.25
N VAL A 74 -6.10 -10.89 1.87
CA VAL A 74 -4.65 -11.08 1.86
C VAL A 74 -4.11 -11.39 3.26
N MET A 75 -4.55 -10.65 4.28
CA MET A 75 -4.10 -10.83 5.67
C MET A 75 -4.36 -12.24 6.23
N ARG A 76 -5.36 -12.96 5.69
CA ARG A 76 -5.63 -14.36 6.12
C ARG A 76 -4.57 -15.36 5.66
N ALA A 77 -3.71 -15.00 4.71
CA ALA A 77 -2.76 -15.92 4.10
C ALA A 77 -1.36 -15.32 3.86
N CYS A 78 -1.10 -14.09 4.29
CA CYS A 78 0.18 -13.40 4.05
C CYS A 78 1.38 -14.01 4.79
N GLY A 79 1.15 -14.88 5.76
CA GLY A 79 2.23 -15.47 6.57
C GLY A 79 3.04 -14.40 7.31
N PRO A 80 4.40 -14.47 7.28
CA PRO A 80 5.25 -13.51 7.95
C PRO A 80 5.47 -12.20 7.18
N ALA A 81 5.03 -12.09 5.90
CA ALA A 81 5.28 -10.92 5.06
C ALA A 81 4.64 -9.65 5.64
N LEU A 82 5.34 -8.52 5.48
CA LEU A 82 4.81 -7.21 5.83
C LEU A 82 3.79 -6.78 4.78
N VAL A 83 2.53 -6.59 5.19
CA VAL A 83 1.46 -6.17 4.28
C VAL A 83 1.29 -4.66 4.30
N VAL A 84 1.30 -4.09 3.10
CA VAL A 84 1.04 -2.67 2.81
C VAL A 84 -0.27 -2.57 2.02
N ALA A 85 -1.17 -1.68 2.43
CA ALA A 85 -2.41 -1.41 1.71
C ALA A 85 -2.39 -0.02 1.07
N ASP A 86 -2.76 0.08 -0.21
CA ASP A 86 -2.92 1.38 -0.86
C ASP A 86 -4.15 2.10 -0.32
N MET A 87 -3.97 3.38 -0.03
CA MET A 87 -5.07 4.29 0.20
C MET A 87 -5.65 4.73 -1.17
N PRO A 88 -6.91 4.41 -1.49
CA PRO A 88 -7.47 4.71 -2.80
C PRO A 88 -7.68 6.22 -3.01
N PHE A 89 -7.87 6.61 -4.26
CA PHE A 89 -8.10 8.01 -4.66
C PHE A 89 -9.19 8.67 -3.82
N MET A 90 -8.96 9.90 -3.38
CA MET A 90 -9.82 10.73 -2.51
C MET A 90 -10.06 10.19 -1.10
N SER A 91 -9.37 9.16 -0.67
CA SER A 91 -9.43 8.70 0.72
C SER A 91 -8.52 9.50 1.67
N TYR A 92 -7.61 10.31 1.12
CA TYR A 92 -6.63 11.08 1.92
C TYR A 92 -6.35 12.50 1.39
N GLN A 93 -6.80 12.81 0.16
CA GLN A 93 -6.52 14.11 -0.46
C GLN A 93 -7.46 15.22 0.02
N ALA A 94 -8.67 14.87 0.50
CA ALA A 94 -9.69 15.86 0.86
C ALA A 94 -9.33 16.63 2.15
N SER A 95 -8.81 15.95 3.16
CA SER A 95 -8.33 16.57 4.40
C SER A 95 -7.35 15.64 5.15
N ILE A 96 -6.53 16.24 6.02
CA ILE A 96 -5.64 15.48 6.92
C ILE A 96 -6.45 14.57 7.86
N ALA A 97 -7.60 15.03 8.34
CA ALA A 97 -8.45 14.25 9.25
C ALA A 97 -8.98 12.99 8.55
N ASP A 98 -9.49 13.12 7.33
CA ASP A 98 -9.95 11.97 6.53
C ASP A 98 -8.81 11.00 6.24
N GLY A 99 -7.64 11.52 5.85
CA GLY A 99 -6.46 10.69 5.61
C GLY A 99 -6.04 9.87 6.82
N LEU A 100 -5.97 10.50 8.01
CA LEU A 100 -5.67 9.81 9.27
C LEU A 100 -6.73 8.76 9.62
N TYR A 101 -8.00 9.12 9.51
CA TYR A 101 -9.11 8.22 9.80
C TYR A 101 -9.10 6.99 8.89
N ASN A 102 -8.97 7.21 7.58
CA ASN A 102 -8.97 6.12 6.60
C ASN A 102 -7.71 5.24 6.73
N ALA A 103 -6.54 5.81 6.99
CA ALA A 103 -5.34 5.03 7.28
C ALA A 103 -5.51 4.16 8.54
N ALA A 104 -6.10 4.72 9.60
CA ALA A 104 -6.38 3.98 10.83
C ALA A 104 -7.36 2.82 10.58
N ARG A 105 -8.35 2.97 9.69
CA ARG A 105 -9.27 1.88 9.29
C ARG A 105 -8.50 0.68 8.73
N PHE A 106 -7.52 0.90 7.88
CA PHE A 106 -6.69 -0.20 7.35
C PHE A 106 -6.04 -1.00 8.48
N LEU A 107 -5.35 -0.35 9.39
CA LEU A 107 -4.67 -1.04 10.50
C LEU A 107 -5.66 -1.74 11.44
N LYS A 108 -6.73 -1.04 11.82
CA LYS A 108 -7.72 -1.54 12.80
C LYS A 108 -8.61 -2.65 12.24
N GLU A 109 -9.08 -2.51 10.99
CA GLU A 109 -10.07 -3.42 10.43
C GLU A 109 -9.44 -4.62 9.71
N THR A 110 -8.21 -4.48 9.21
CA THR A 110 -7.54 -5.53 8.44
C THR A 110 -6.36 -6.16 9.15
N GLY A 111 -5.69 -5.40 10.04
CA GLY A 111 -4.45 -5.81 10.70
C GLY A 111 -3.22 -5.67 9.81
N CYS A 112 -3.27 -5.00 8.66
CA CYS A 112 -2.09 -4.72 7.84
C CYS A 112 -1.10 -3.82 8.60
N THR A 113 0.16 -3.86 8.19
CA THR A 113 1.24 -3.19 8.93
C THR A 113 1.41 -1.73 8.51
N ALA A 114 1.16 -1.40 7.26
CA ALA A 114 1.44 -0.08 6.70
C ALA A 114 0.41 0.31 5.64
N VAL A 115 0.33 1.60 5.33
CA VAL A 115 -0.42 2.12 4.20
C VAL A 115 0.52 2.72 3.15
N LYS A 116 0.07 2.78 1.88
CA LYS A 116 0.79 3.50 0.82
C LYS A 116 -0.07 4.66 0.31
N LEU A 117 0.59 5.79 0.02
CA LEU A 117 -0.02 6.99 -0.55
C LEU A 117 0.78 7.46 -1.76
N GLU A 118 0.08 8.07 -2.72
CA GLU A 118 0.66 8.71 -3.88
C GLU A 118 0.64 10.23 -3.69
N GLY A 119 1.75 10.90 -4.06
CA GLY A 119 1.86 12.34 -4.03
C GLY A 119 3.28 12.82 -3.75
N GLY A 120 3.46 14.13 -3.84
CA GLY A 120 4.72 14.83 -3.58
C GLY A 120 4.67 15.64 -2.29
N SER A 121 5.12 16.91 -2.38
CA SER A 121 5.18 17.83 -1.24
C SER A 121 3.83 18.12 -0.61
N GLU A 122 2.75 18.05 -1.37
CA GLU A 122 1.38 18.34 -0.95
C GLU A 122 0.84 17.36 0.10
N ILE A 123 1.38 16.13 0.16
CA ILE A 123 0.97 15.14 1.17
C ILE A 123 1.94 15.01 2.35
N CYS A 124 3.04 15.76 2.36
CA CYS A 124 4.09 15.63 3.40
C CYS A 124 3.55 15.87 4.82
N GLU A 125 2.69 16.86 5.01
CA GLU A 125 2.10 17.12 6.33
C GLU A 125 1.23 15.96 6.82
N LEU A 126 0.43 15.38 5.93
CA LEU A 126 -0.37 14.20 6.24
C LEU A 126 0.52 13.02 6.64
N VAL A 127 1.57 12.73 5.86
CA VAL A 127 2.52 11.65 6.15
C VAL A 127 3.19 11.85 7.50
N GLN A 128 3.63 13.08 7.83
CA GLN A 128 4.20 13.38 9.14
C GLN A 128 3.22 13.07 10.28
N LYS A 129 1.96 13.44 10.12
CA LYS A 129 0.92 13.19 11.14
C LYS A 129 0.59 11.70 11.25
N MET A 130 0.54 10.96 10.15
CA MET A 130 0.35 9.50 10.17
C MET A 130 1.48 8.82 10.94
N VAL A 131 2.73 9.15 10.61
CA VAL A 131 3.90 8.57 11.27
C VAL A 131 3.93 8.93 12.76
N ALA A 132 3.61 10.19 13.12
CA ALA A 132 3.51 10.61 14.52
C ALA A 132 2.40 9.88 15.28
N ALA A 133 1.30 9.50 14.60
CA ALA A 133 0.22 8.68 15.15
C ALA A 133 0.56 7.18 15.24
N GLY A 134 1.76 6.76 14.79
CA GLY A 134 2.18 5.36 14.80
C GLY A 134 1.74 4.54 13.58
N ILE A 135 1.31 5.19 12.50
CA ILE A 135 0.93 4.53 11.24
C ILE A 135 2.16 4.50 10.31
N PRO A 136 2.73 3.33 9.99
CA PRO A 136 3.81 3.24 9.00
C PRO A 136 3.31 3.59 7.60
N VAL A 137 4.11 4.36 6.85
CA VAL A 137 3.75 4.86 5.52
C VAL A 137 4.81 4.48 4.49
N VAL A 138 4.35 4.06 3.31
CA VAL A 138 5.13 3.95 2.08
C VAL A 138 4.70 5.08 1.14
N GLY A 139 5.66 5.88 0.69
CA GLY A 139 5.41 6.96 -0.28
C GLY A 139 5.60 6.47 -1.72
N HIS A 140 4.73 6.92 -2.64
CA HIS A 140 4.86 6.71 -4.08
C HIS A 140 4.96 8.06 -4.79
N ILE A 141 6.10 8.29 -5.42
CA ILE A 141 6.41 9.50 -6.19
C ILE A 141 6.67 9.14 -7.67
N GLY A 142 6.64 10.13 -8.54
CA GLY A 142 6.85 9.95 -9.97
C GLY A 142 5.54 9.73 -10.72
N LEU A 143 5.43 8.64 -11.47
CA LEU A 143 4.17 8.29 -12.13
C LEU A 143 3.17 7.71 -11.12
N THR A 144 2.20 8.53 -10.74
CA THR A 144 1.16 8.20 -9.77
C THR A 144 -0.16 7.90 -10.52
N PRO A 145 -0.62 6.63 -10.58
CA PRO A 145 -1.82 6.23 -11.33
C PRO A 145 -3.10 6.97 -10.93
N GLN A 146 -3.24 7.35 -9.66
CA GLN A 146 -4.39 8.14 -9.18
C GLN A 146 -4.46 9.54 -9.83
N SER A 147 -3.32 10.08 -10.29
CA SER A 147 -3.22 11.37 -10.98
C SER A 147 -3.20 11.25 -12.51
N VAL A 148 -3.55 10.08 -13.07
CA VAL A 148 -3.45 9.79 -14.51
C VAL A 148 -4.21 10.79 -15.38
N ASN A 149 -5.37 11.25 -14.92
CA ASN A 149 -6.18 12.24 -15.64
C ASN A 149 -5.47 13.61 -15.70
N GLN A 150 -4.87 14.06 -14.60
CA GLN A 150 -4.09 15.29 -14.53
C GLN A 150 -2.83 15.21 -15.41
N MET A 151 -2.17 14.05 -15.45
CA MET A 151 -0.96 13.81 -16.25
C MET A 151 -1.25 13.63 -17.75
N GLY A 152 -2.52 13.49 -18.14
CA GLY A 152 -2.91 13.22 -19.52
C GLY A 152 -2.46 11.84 -20.01
N GLY A 153 -2.52 10.83 -19.14
CA GLY A 153 -2.16 9.43 -19.40
C GLY A 153 -0.90 8.97 -18.66
N PHE A 154 -0.50 7.73 -18.91
CA PHE A 154 0.70 7.12 -18.31
C PHE A 154 1.96 7.62 -19.02
N LYS A 155 2.56 8.67 -18.49
CA LYS A 155 3.77 9.31 -19.02
C LYS A 155 4.88 9.25 -17.98
N VAL A 156 6.12 9.03 -18.43
CA VAL A 156 7.31 9.08 -17.55
C VAL A 156 7.40 10.46 -16.92
N GLN A 157 7.55 10.50 -15.61
CA GLN A 157 7.69 11.72 -14.80
C GLN A 157 9.15 11.89 -14.35
N GLY A 158 9.51 13.09 -13.83
CA GLY A 158 10.84 13.36 -13.28
C GLY A 158 11.95 13.38 -14.33
N LYS A 159 11.70 14.01 -15.46
CA LYS A 159 12.68 14.21 -16.55
C LYS A 159 13.36 15.59 -16.51
N ASP A 160 12.96 16.45 -15.59
CA ASP A 160 13.45 17.81 -15.44
C ASP A 160 14.57 17.89 -14.41
#